data_8681c3c869b772c8094fc1947a3d71f1
#
_entry.id   8681c3c869b772c8094fc1947a3d71f1
#
_cell.length_a   1.000
_cell.length_b   1.000
_cell.length_c   1.000
_cell.angle_alpha   90.00
_cell.angle_beta   90.00
_cell.angle_gamma   90.00
#
_symmetry.space_group_name_H-M   'P 1'
#
loop_
_entity.id
_entity.type
_entity.pdbx_description
1 polymer ?
#
loop_
_entity_poly.entity_id
_entity_poly.type
_entity_poly.pdbx_seq_one_letter_code
_entity_poly.pdbx_strand_id
1 'polypeptide(L)'
;GLVSWAVGVSVGRFDVRLATGERGWPVEPGPFDALPVCSPGMLTGEDGLPLVEPPAGYPVEVSPILVDDPGHKLDIAALVRSVFDVVFGADADEWWVDVGAALGARGGEVGGWLRKGFFDHHLKTYSKSRRKAPSLWPVGTASGSYVVWLYAHRVTGDSLFQVLNDIVDPKL
;
A
#
# COMPACT_ATOMS: atom_id res chain seq x y z
N GLY A 1 0.75 -0.95 -12.19
CA GLY A 1 -0.03 -2.04 -11.69
C GLY A 1 0.49 -2.64 -10.40
N LEU A 2 1.43 -3.60 -10.50
CA LEU A 2 1.84 -4.48 -9.39
C LEU A 2 2.34 -3.72 -8.14
N VAL A 3 3.25 -2.77 -8.29
CA VAL A 3 3.76 -1.99 -7.14
C VAL A 3 2.67 -1.16 -6.47
N SER A 4 1.78 -0.52 -7.25
CA SER A 4 0.65 0.21 -6.68
C SER A 4 -0.30 -0.69 -5.91
N TRP A 5 -0.51 -1.92 -6.39
CA TRP A 5 -1.29 -2.93 -5.68
C TRP A 5 -0.58 -3.35 -4.39
N ALA A 6 0.73 -3.63 -4.43
CA ALA A 6 1.50 -4.01 -3.25
C ALA A 6 1.53 -2.90 -2.18
N VAL A 7 1.63 -1.61 -2.57
CA VAL A 7 1.41 -0.48 -1.64
C VAL A 7 0.00 -0.53 -1.06
N GLY A 8 -1.01 -0.84 -1.87
CA GLY A 8 -2.38 -1.02 -1.39
C GLY A 8 -2.52 -2.15 -0.37
N VAL A 9 -1.81 -3.26 -0.54
CA VAL A 9 -1.72 -4.34 0.46
C VAL A 9 -1.07 -3.83 1.74
N SER A 10 0.09 -3.16 1.64
CA SER A 10 0.83 -2.64 2.81
C SER A 10 0.03 -1.65 3.66
N VAL A 11 -0.95 -0.94 3.06
CA VAL A 11 -1.86 -0.06 3.81
C VAL A 11 -3.20 -0.73 4.18
N GLY A 12 -3.35 -2.02 3.92
CA GLY A 12 -4.55 -2.80 4.23
C GLY A 12 -5.76 -2.50 3.35
N ARG A 13 -5.53 -2.02 2.13
CA ARG A 13 -6.60 -1.84 1.15
C ARG A 13 -6.95 -3.15 0.45
N PHE A 14 -5.94 -3.91 0.03
CA PHE A 14 -6.11 -5.15 -0.73
C PHE A 14 -5.72 -6.37 0.10
N ASP A 15 -6.34 -7.49 -0.19
CA ASP A 15 -6.11 -8.76 0.50
C ASP A 15 -5.07 -9.58 -0.27
N VAL A 16 -3.87 -9.71 0.29
CA VAL A 16 -2.78 -10.49 -0.32
C VAL A 16 -3.11 -11.97 -0.43
N ARG A 17 -3.97 -12.51 0.45
CA ARG A 17 -4.37 -13.93 0.47
C ARG A 17 -5.12 -14.36 -0.79
N LEU A 18 -5.72 -13.42 -1.52
CA LEU A 18 -6.30 -13.71 -2.84
C LEU A 18 -5.23 -14.00 -3.90
N ALA A 19 -4.07 -13.37 -3.78
CA ALA A 19 -2.95 -13.62 -4.69
C ALA A 19 -2.20 -14.92 -4.35
N THR A 20 -2.14 -15.30 -3.08
CA THR A 20 -1.51 -16.54 -2.62
C THR A 20 -2.43 -17.75 -2.70
N GLY A 21 -3.73 -17.55 -2.93
CA GLY A 21 -4.73 -18.62 -2.91
C GLY A 21 -5.18 -19.07 -1.52
N GLU A 22 -4.69 -18.46 -0.45
CA GLU A 22 -5.16 -18.73 0.92
C GLU A 22 -6.61 -18.32 1.15
N ARG A 23 -7.09 -17.35 0.38
CA ARG A 23 -8.48 -16.92 0.34
C ARG A 23 -9.01 -17.07 -1.07
N GLY A 24 -10.19 -17.70 -1.20
CA GLY A 24 -10.90 -17.77 -2.48
C GLY A 24 -11.44 -16.40 -2.90
N TRP A 25 -11.49 -16.17 -4.20
CA TRP A 25 -12.16 -14.98 -4.73
C TRP A 25 -13.65 -14.99 -4.39
N PRO A 26 -14.22 -13.85 -4.03
CA PRO A 26 -15.67 -13.73 -3.84
C PRO A 26 -16.43 -14.17 -5.09
N VAL A 27 -17.57 -14.82 -4.88
CA VAL A 27 -18.45 -15.20 -5.99
C VAL A 27 -18.95 -13.91 -6.66
N GLU A 28 -18.89 -13.87 -7.98
CA GLU A 28 -19.43 -12.77 -8.76
C GLU A 28 -20.96 -12.70 -8.58
N PRO A 29 -21.51 -11.53 -8.24
CA PRO A 29 -22.96 -11.39 -8.05
C PRO A 29 -23.70 -11.65 -9.37
N GLY A 30 -24.86 -12.25 -9.28
CA GLY A 30 -25.76 -12.42 -10.43
C GLY A 30 -26.25 -11.08 -10.99
N PRO A 31 -26.84 -11.09 -12.21
CA PRO A 31 -27.23 -9.84 -12.89
C PRO A 31 -28.26 -8.99 -12.15
N PHE A 32 -28.99 -9.57 -11.22
CA PHE A 32 -30.04 -8.92 -10.42
C PHE A 32 -29.70 -8.81 -8.93
N ASP A 33 -28.51 -9.27 -8.52
CA ASP A 33 -28.07 -9.21 -7.13
C ASP A 33 -27.55 -7.80 -6.81
N ALA A 34 -27.62 -7.44 -5.53
CA ALA A 34 -27.01 -6.21 -5.06
C ALA A 34 -25.49 -6.28 -5.21
N LEU A 35 -24.89 -5.21 -5.72
CA LEU A 35 -23.43 -5.11 -5.81
C LEU A 35 -22.81 -5.07 -4.41
N PRO A 36 -21.67 -5.74 -4.21
CA PRO A 36 -20.95 -5.66 -2.94
C PRO A 36 -20.51 -4.22 -2.65
N VAL A 37 -20.50 -3.85 -1.38
CA VAL A 37 -20.07 -2.52 -0.91
C VAL A 37 -18.61 -2.25 -1.28
N CYS A 38 -17.76 -3.28 -1.18
CA CYS A 38 -16.34 -3.20 -1.49
C CYS A 38 -16.00 -3.95 -2.77
N SER A 39 -14.97 -3.46 -3.46
CA SER A 39 -14.42 -4.18 -4.63
C SER A 39 -13.88 -5.55 -4.21
N PRO A 40 -14.02 -6.59 -5.05
CA PRO A 40 -13.67 -7.97 -4.71
C PRO A 40 -12.25 -8.19 -4.19
N GLY A 41 -11.28 -7.38 -4.57
CA GLY A 41 -9.88 -7.50 -4.13
C GLY A 41 -9.56 -6.82 -2.80
N MET A 42 -10.53 -6.18 -2.14
CA MET A 42 -10.28 -5.46 -0.89
C MET A 42 -10.16 -6.41 0.31
N LEU A 43 -9.39 -5.97 1.32
CA LEU A 43 -9.30 -6.65 2.61
C LEU A 43 -10.58 -6.36 3.41
N THR A 44 -11.49 -7.32 3.40
CA THR A 44 -12.82 -7.22 4.02
C THR A 44 -13.06 -8.32 5.04
N GLY A 45 -13.91 -8.01 6.02
CA GLY A 45 -14.48 -9.00 6.95
C GLY A 45 -15.56 -9.86 6.31
N GLU A 46 -16.16 -10.71 7.12
CA GLU A 46 -17.30 -11.57 6.72
C GLU A 46 -18.56 -10.76 6.38
N ASP A 47 -18.68 -9.57 6.94
CA ASP A 47 -19.73 -8.60 6.66
C ASP A 47 -19.55 -7.85 5.34
N GLY A 48 -18.47 -8.11 4.60
CA GLY A 48 -18.12 -7.43 3.34
C GLY A 48 -17.62 -6.00 3.51
N LEU A 49 -17.39 -5.52 4.74
CA LEU A 49 -16.85 -4.19 5.02
C LEU A 49 -15.32 -4.22 5.17
N PRO A 50 -14.63 -3.08 4.93
CA PRO A 50 -13.18 -3.02 5.10
C PRO A 50 -12.77 -3.33 6.53
N LEU A 51 -11.81 -4.22 6.72
CA LEU A 51 -11.22 -4.48 8.03
C LEU A 51 -10.37 -3.30 8.49
N VAL A 52 -10.51 -2.92 9.74
CA VAL A 52 -9.66 -1.90 10.37
C VAL A 52 -8.27 -2.48 10.63
N GLU A 53 -8.22 -3.74 11.06
CA GLU A 53 -6.99 -4.48 11.31
C GLU A 53 -7.00 -5.78 10.52
N PRO A 54 -5.84 -6.25 10.03
CA PRO A 54 -5.77 -7.55 9.38
C PRO A 54 -6.09 -8.67 10.38
N PRO A 55 -6.61 -9.81 9.91
CA PRO A 55 -6.88 -10.94 10.79
C PRO A 55 -5.58 -11.53 11.36
N ALA A 56 -5.69 -12.24 12.48
CA ALA A 56 -4.57 -12.94 13.08
C ALA A 56 -3.92 -13.90 12.06
N GLY A 57 -2.58 -13.89 12.00
CA GLY A 57 -1.84 -14.69 11.02
C GLY A 57 -1.80 -14.14 9.61
N TYR A 58 -2.23 -12.91 9.40
CA TYR A 58 -2.09 -12.26 8.09
C TYR A 58 -0.62 -12.20 7.66
N PRO A 59 -0.28 -12.61 6.42
CA PRO A 59 1.12 -12.92 6.08
C PRO A 59 2.04 -11.73 5.89
N VAL A 60 1.50 -10.50 5.88
CA VAL A 60 2.30 -9.27 5.76
C VAL A 60 1.91 -8.25 6.82
N GLU A 61 2.85 -7.40 7.21
CA GLU A 61 2.55 -6.27 8.07
C GLU A 61 1.74 -5.21 7.31
N VAL A 62 0.75 -4.64 7.99
CA VAL A 62 -0.15 -3.63 7.43
C VAL A 62 -0.17 -2.41 8.34
N SER A 63 0.05 -1.24 7.76
CA SER A 63 -0.03 0.03 8.50
C SER A 63 -0.68 1.11 7.66
N PRO A 64 -1.59 1.92 8.24
CA PRO A 64 -2.13 3.09 7.55
C PRO A 64 -1.10 4.22 7.37
N ILE A 65 0.07 4.09 8.01
CA ILE A 65 1.18 5.03 7.97
C ILE A 65 2.38 4.30 7.41
N LEU A 66 2.96 4.82 6.32
CA LEU A 66 4.20 4.33 5.73
C LEU A 66 5.24 5.46 5.75
N VAL A 67 6.51 5.13 5.84
CA VAL A 67 7.60 6.10 5.84
C VAL A 67 8.63 5.76 4.77
N ASP A 68 9.27 6.77 4.22
CA ASP A 68 10.43 6.61 3.36
C ASP A 68 11.70 6.69 4.23
N ASP A 69 12.00 5.60 4.91
CA ASP A 69 13.08 5.54 5.89
C ASP A 69 13.66 4.12 5.97
N PRO A 70 14.73 3.85 5.20
CA PRO A 70 15.36 2.55 5.20
C PRO A 70 15.78 2.11 6.62
N GLY A 71 15.32 0.92 7.03
CA GLY A 71 15.55 0.37 8.37
C GLY A 71 14.45 0.68 9.39
N HIS A 72 13.50 1.54 9.08
CA HIS A 72 12.32 1.72 9.90
C HIS A 72 11.31 0.58 9.66
N LYS A 73 10.62 0.11 10.72
CA LYS A 73 9.62 -0.98 10.60
C LYS A 73 8.49 -0.68 9.60
N LEU A 74 8.15 0.60 9.39
CA LEU A 74 7.12 1.06 8.45
C LEU A 74 7.71 1.58 7.15
N ASP A 75 8.96 1.23 6.81
CA ASP A 75 9.56 1.63 5.54
C ASP A 75 8.76 1.11 4.35
N ILE A 76 8.31 2.02 3.50
CA ILE A 76 7.45 1.68 2.35
C ILE A 76 8.10 0.68 1.40
N ALA A 77 9.41 0.79 1.17
CA ALA A 77 10.11 -0.11 0.26
C ALA A 77 10.21 -1.52 0.86
N ALA A 78 10.50 -1.62 2.16
CA ALA A 78 10.57 -2.90 2.88
C ALA A 78 9.19 -3.58 2.95
N LEU A 79 8.13 -2.83 3.27
CA LEU A 79 6.78 -3.39 3.33
C LEU A 79 6.27 -3.83 1.96
N VAL A 80 6.51 -3.05 0.90
CA VAL A 80 6.18 -3.46 -0.48
C VAL A 80 6.99 -4.68 -0.88
N ARG A 81 8.26 -4.76 -0.50
CA ARG A 81 9.10 -5.93 -0.78
C ARG A 81 8.56 -7.19 -0.07
N SER A 82 8.13 -7.08 1.19
CA SER A 82 7.54 -8.23 1.91
C SER A 82 6.29 -8.80 1.23
N VAL A 83 5.50 -7.95 0.55
CA VAL A 83 4.37 -8.42 -0.27
C VAL A 83 4.88 -9.26 -1.45
N PHE A 84 5.96 -8.84 -2.10
CA PHE A 84 6.58 -9.62 -3.19
C PHE A 84 7.10 -10.96 -2.68
N ASP A 85 7.76 -10.98 -1.52
CA ASP A 85 8.29 -12.22 -0.91
C ASP A 85 7.17 -13.22 -0.62
N VAL A 86 6.03 -12.76 -0.12
CA VAL A 86 4.87 -13.59 0.16
C VAL A 86 4.20 -14.11 -1.12
N VAL A 87 4.08 -13.26 -2.15
CA VAL A 87 3.34 -13.63 -3.37
C VAL A 87 4.18 -14.47 -4.33
N PHE A 88 5.46 -14.17 -4.46
CA PHE A 88 6.34 -14.78 -5.47
C PHE A 88 7.34 -15.79 -4.87
N GLY A 89 7.49 -15.83 -3.55
CA GLY A 89 8.38 -16.78 -2.87
C GLY A 89 9.81 -16.72 -3.42
N ALA A 90 10.29 -17.83 -3.94
CA ALA A 90 11.66 -17.96 -4.48
C ALA A 90 11.95 -17.02 -5.67
N ASP A 91 10.93 -16.60 -6.42
CA ASP A 91 11.06 -15.75 -7.60
C ASP A 91 10.97 -14.25 -7.26
N ALA A 92 10.80 -13.89 -5.99
CA ALA A 92 10.58 -12.51 -5.56
C ALA A 92 11.71 -11.56 -5.96
N ASP A 93 12.96 -12.03 -5.95
CA ASP A 93 14.12 -11.23 -6.37
C ASP A 93 14.08 -10.89 -7.84
N GLU A 94 13.76 -11.86 -8.69
CA GLU A 94 13.62 -11.66 -10.14
C GLU A 94 12.50 -10.67 -10.45
N TRP A 95 11.32 -10.88 -9.86
CA TRP A 95 10.20 -9.96 -9.99
C TRP A 95 10.52 -8.54 -9.51
N TRP A 96 11.30 -8.40 -8.43
CA TRP A 96 11.69 -7.09 -7.93
C TRP A 96 12.59 -6.33 -8.90
N VAL A 97 13.54 -7.02 -9.50
CA VAL A 97 14.44 -6.45 -10.53
C VAL A 97 13.65 -6.05 -11.77
N ASP A 98 12.79 -6.93 -12.28
CA ASP A 98 11.98 -6.69 -13.48
C ASP A 98 11.04 -5.50 -13.29
N VAL A 99 10.42 -5.39 -12.12
CA VAL A 99 9.55 -4.27 -11.78
C VAL A 99 10.35 -2.96 -11.73
N GLY A 100 11.55 -2.96 -11.14
CA GLY A 100 12.43 -1.80 -11.12
C GLY A 100 12.78 -1.32 -12.53
N ALA A 101 13.09 -2.24 -13.42
CA ALA A 101 13.35 -1.97 -14.83
C ALA A 101 12.10 -1.41 -15.54
N ALA A 102 10.95 -2.05 -15.37
CA ALA A 102 9.67 -1.64 -15.98
C ALA A 102 9.18 -0.26 -15.54
N LEU A 103 9.52 0.15 -14.31
CA LEU A 103 9.19 1.48 -13.79
C LEU A 103 10.15 2.57 -14.29
N GLY A 104 11.21 2.20 -15.01
CA GLY A 104 12.29 3.14 -15.37
C GLY A 104 12.98 3.73 -14.15
N ALA A 105 12.99 3.00 -13.03
CA ALA A 105 13.61 3.42 -11.80
C ALA A 105 15.12 3.60 -12.00
N ARG A 106 15.67 4.71 -11.54
CA ARG A 106 17.09 5.00 -11.69
C ARG A 106 17.93 3.93 -10.98
N GLY A 107 18.76 3.21 -11.75
CA GLY A 107 19.52 2.07 -11.25
C GLY A 107 18.66 0.83 -10.90
N GLY A 108 17.38 0.77 -11.35
CA GLY A 108 16.49 -0.34 -11.04
C GLY A 108 15.92 -0.30 -9.61
N GLU A 109 16.16 0.77 -8.84
CA GLU A 109 15.75 0.85 -7.45
C GLU A 109 14.27 1.24 -7.29
N VAL A 110 13.43 0.25 -6.97
CA VAL A 110 12.00 0.44 -6.68
C VAL A 110 11.78 1.43 -5.53
N GLY A 111 12.60 1.41 -4.49
CA GLY A 111 12.53 2.36 -3.36
C GLY A 111 12.68 3.82 -3.82
N GLY A 112 13.63 4.10 -4.71
CA GLY A 112 13.79 5.43 -5.28
C GLY A 112 12.59 5.90 -6.10
N TRP A 113 11.92 4.98 -6.80
CA TRP A 113 10.69 5.28 -7.51
C TRP A 113 9.51 5.50 -6.55
N LEU A 114 9.37 4.70 -5.50
CA LEU A 114 8.35 4.89 -4.46
C LEU A 114 8.47 6.29 -3.84
N ARG A 115 9.68 6.76 -3.57
CA ARG A 115 9.95 8.10 -3.02
C ARG A 115 9.55 9.23 -3.96
N LYS A 116 9.93 9.15 -5.23
CA LYS A 116 9.89 10.29 -6.16
C LYS A 116 8.79 10.22 -7.21
N GLY A 117 8.41 9.02 -7.65
CA GLY A 117 7.49 8.83 -8.79
C GLY A 117 6.13 8.29 -8.40
N PHE A 118 6.03 7.62 -7.26
CA PHE A 118 4.81 6.91 -6.88
C PHE A 118 3.61 7.84 -6.71
N PHE A 119 3.78 8.99 -6.04
CA PHE A 119 2.64 9.87 -5.78
C PHE A 119 2.05 10.47 -7.07
N ASP A 120 2.90 10.87 -8.01
CA ASP A 120 2.44 11.36 -9.31
C ASP A 120 1.71 10.26 -10.10
N HIS A 121 2.22 9.03 -10.04
CA HIS A 121 1.55 7.88 -10.63
C HIS A 121 0.20 7.62 -9.96
N HIS A 122 0.15 7.64 -8.64
CA HIS A 122 -1.06 7.46 -7.83
C HIS A 122 -2.09 8.54 -8.15
N LEU A 123 -1.70 9.81 -8.20
CA LEU A 123 -2.57 10.91 -8.58
C LEU A 123 -3.16 10.71 -9.98
N LYS A 124 -2.35 10.30 -10.97
CA LYS A 124 -2.82 10.02 -12.33
C LYS A 124 -3.82 8.87 -12.36
N THR A 125 -3.59 7.82 -11.59
CA THR A 125 -4.46 6.65 -11.50
C THR A 125 -5.83 7.02 -10.91
N TYR A 126 -5.85 7.86 -9.88
CA TYR A 126 -7.08 8.27 -9.16
C TYR A 126 -7.60 9.66 -9.56
N SER A 127 -7.18 10.15 -10.72
CA SER A 127 -7.68 11.41 -11.27
C SER A 127 -8.63 11.14 -12.42
N LYS A 128 -9.81 11.73 -12.37
CA LYS A 128 -10.77 11.72 -13.48
C LYS A 128 -11.21 13.16 -13.77
N SER A 129 -10.93 13.64 -15.00
CA SER A 129 -11.22 15.02 -15.38
C SER A 129 -10.49 16.03 -14.47
N ARG A 130 -11.22 16.89 -13.76
CA ARG A 130 -10.67 17.89 -12.84
C ARG A 130 -10.61 17.43 -11.38
N ARG A 131 -11.08 16.21 -11.08
CA ARG A 131 -11.12 15.66 -9.73
C ARG A 131 -9.87 14.83 -9.47
N LYS A 132 -9.19 15.14 -8.38
CA LYS A 132 -8.09 14.34 -7.83
C LYS A 132 -8.57 13.74 -6.52
N ALA A 133 -8.53 12.42 -6.42
CA ALA A 133 -8.99 11.68 -5.24
C ALA A 133 -7.95 10.66 -4.80
N PRO A 134 -6.74 11.11 -4.37
CA PRO A 134 -5.73 10.19 -3.89
C PRO A 134 -6.21 9.52 -2.60
N SER A 135 -5.95 8.23 -2.48
CA SER A 135 -6.17 7.48 -1.25
C SER A 135 -4.95 7.51 -0.31
N LEU A 136 -3.78 7.91 -0.82
CA LEU A 136 -2.55 8.09 -0.06
C LEU A 136 -2.09 9.54 -0.15
N TRP A 137 -1.74 10.11 0.98
CA TRP A 137 -1.31 11.50 1.09
C TRP A 137 0.11 11.57 1.65
N PRO A 138 1.04 12.22 0.94
CA PRO A 138 2.37 12.47 1.47
C PRO A 138 2.35 13.66 2.42
N VAL A 139 2.97 13.48 3.58
CA VAL A 139 3.33 14.54 4.52
C VAL A 139 4.84 14.50 4.67
N GLY A 140 5.52 15.59 4.37
CA GLY A 140 6.97 15.55 4.36
C GLY A 140 7.61 16.90 4.58
N THR A 141 8.95 16.91 4.62
CA THR A 141 9.74 18.11 4.67
C THR A 141 9.60 18.92 3.39
N ALA A 142 9.78 20.23 3.48
CA ALA A 142 9.74 21.11 2.30
C ALA A 142 10.77 20.73 1.22
N SER A 143 11.90 20.13 1.62
CA SER A 143 12.94 19.62 0.73
C SER A 143 12.60 18.28 0.08
N GLY A 144 11.55 17.58 0.54
CA GLY A 144 11.23 16.22 0.12
C GLY A 144 12.27 15.17 0.55
N SER A 145 13.09 15.50 1.56
CA SER A 145 14.13 14.60 2.09
C SER A 145 13.56 13.51 2.98
N TYR A 146 12.37 13.70 3.49
CA TYR A 146 11.65 12.75 4.34
C TYR A 146 10.16 12.82 4.06
N VAL A 147 9.52 11.68 3.85
CA VAL A 147 8.09 11.59 3.52
C VAL A 147 7.43 10.51 4.35
N VAL A 148 6.30 10.87 4.96
CA VAL A 148 5.35 9.96 5.60
C VAL A 148 4.12 9.87 4.71
N TRP A 149 3.67 8.66 4.44
CA TRP A 149 2.48 8.40 3.64
C TRP A 149 1.31 8.03 4.55
N LEU A 150 0.20 8.74 4.42
CA LEU A 150 -1.01 8.49 5.19
C LEU A 150 -2.10 7.90 4.29
N TYR A 151 -2.65 6.76 4.66
CA TYR A 151 -3.79 6.17 3.96
C TYR A 151 -5.08 6.79 4.43
N ALA A 152 -5.69 7.66 3.59
CA ALA A 152 -6.80 8.53 3.94
C ALA A 152 -8.03 7.82 4.53
N HIS A 153 -8.29 6.57 4.13
CA HIS A 153 -9.45 5.81 4.62
C HIS A 153 -9.25 5.20 6.02
N ARG A 154 -8.05 5.30 6.59
CA ARG A 154 -7.69 4.75 7.91
C ARG A 154 -7.03 5.77 8.83
N VAL A 155 -6.88 7.02 8.39
CA VAL A 155 -6.38 8.11 9.23
C VAL A 155 -7.42 8.45 10.28
N THR A 156 -7.01 8.48 11.53
CA THR A 156 -7.80 8.89 12.69
C THR A 156 -7.25 10.18 13.28
N GLY A 157 -7.95 10.79 14.24
CA GLY A 157 -7.45 11.96 14.97
C GLY A 157 -6.08 11.72 15.62
N ASP A 158 -5.81 10.50 16.03
CA ASP A 158 -4.55 10.13 16.70
C ASP A 158 -3.40 9.85 15.71
N SER A 159 -3.68 9.66 14.42
CA SER A 159 -2.66 9.31 13.43
C SER A 159 -1.57 10.36 13.30
N LEU A 160 -1.90 11.65 13.39
CA LEU A 160 -0.92 12.74 13.35
C LEU A 160 -0.06 12.79 14.62
N PHE A 161 -0.63 12.51 15.79
CA PHE A 161 0.11 12.38 17.04
C PHE A 161 1.05 11.16 16.98
N GLN A 162 0.61 10.06 16.42
CA GLN A 162 1.45 8.88 16.20
C GLN A 162 2.61 9.19 15.26
N VAL A 163 2.36 9.90 14.16
CA VAL A 163 3.44 10.37 13.25
C VAL A 163 4.43 11.25 13.97
N LEU A 164 3.95 12.19 14.77
CA LEU A 164 4.83 13.11 15.52
C LEU A 164 5.68 12.34 16.53
N ASN A 165 5.06 11.58 17.42
CA ASN A 165 5.73 10.97 18.56
C ASN A 165 6.61 9.76 18.16
N ASP A 166 6.13 8.93 17.23
CA ASP A 166 6.79 7.65 16.92
C ASP A 166 7.76 7.75 15.73
N ILE A 167 7.63 8.80 14.91
CA ILE A 167 8.38 8.91 13.65
C ILE A 167 9.24 10.17 13.61
N VAL A 168 8.68 11.33 13.97
CA VAL A 168 9.37 12.63 13.86
C VAL A 168 10.25 12.91 15.08
N ASP A 169 9.68 12.86 16.30
CA ASP A 169 10.41 13.18 17.54
C ASP A 169 11.67 12.33 17.77
N PRO A 170 11.70 11.02 17.48
CA PRO A 170 12.91 10.21 17.61
C PRO A 170 14.07 10.62 16.70
N LYS A 171 13.80 11.52 15.71
CA LYS A 171 14.79 12.01 14.73
C LYS A 171 15.23 13.46 14.99
N LEU A 172 14.60 14.14 15.94
CA LEU A 172 14.96 15.48 16.38
C LEU A 172 15.99 15.43 17.51
#